data_cfe77c5709347687b819783b8ddf1a5f
#
_entry.id   cfe77c5709347687b819783b8ddf1a5f
#
_cell.length_a   1.000
_cell.length_b   1.000
_cell.length_c   1.000
_cell.angle_alpha   90.00
_cell.angle_beta   90.00
_cell.angle_gamma   90.00
#
_symmetry.space_group_name_H-M   'P 1'
#
loop_
_entity.id
_entity.type
_entity.pdbx_description
1 polymer ?
#
loop_
_entity_poly.entity_id
_entity_poly.type
_entity_poly.pdbx_seq_one_letter_code
_entity_poly.pdbx_strand_id
1 'polypeptide(L)'
;YWLNASFTVENLLIGCMNGQYQPENKLNEITVRNYGFTVEDSCGMFILWLGEDFEKNKAEAVHLLKRSLQKENKFRVCILPLEVWQEIFVIVYQTAEFEMAEQYFQENIVPMLCSNLNGDVVCVWKRIDHMMDLWQYRTKIPLLRQWNLTLGRGVLISEKGIAGRELELLPLKYPAELELRARDCTLAGRKKELEKCFEELCEMLEGQFCFPETLKDCLIRFSLNIVNMYKIQWELGAEIQVLILILEIGQATSWKQIRRAIEELLNYFNFEKEDLQGNEAFSMMVRKAVEMAKKYYSEGITLEETASRLYVSEEYLSTQFKKETQSSFTETVRKFRIEKIKDLLLNSKLKLNQIAELTGYSDPKYMSRVFKEEVGMLPTEFRKKMQ
;
A
#
# COMPACT_ATOMS: atom_id res chain seq x y z
N TYR A 1 36.74 28.85 10.49
CA TYR A 1 37.26 28.55 9.13
C TYR A 1 36.22 28.65 8.01
N TRP A 2 34.90 28.83 8.32
CA TRP A 2 33.81 28.89 7.35
C TRP A 2 33.37 30.32 6.95
N LEU A 3 34.07 31.38 7.39
CA LEU A 3 33.65 32.78 7.28
C LEU A 3 34.14 33.51 6.03
N ASN A 4 34.78 32.84 5.08
CA ASN A 4 35.41 33.54 3.90
C ASN A 4 34.85 33.15 2.51
N ALA A 5 33.88 32.28 2.40
CA ALA A 5 33.19 32.06 1.13
C ALA A 5 31.83 32.72 1.19
N SER A 6 31.51 33.67 0.32
CA SER A 6 30.27 34.42 0.14
C SER A 6 29.07 33.88 0.99
N PHE A 7 28.93 34.43 2.21
CA PHE A 7 27.84 34.09 3.11
C PHE A 7 26.59 34.77 2.53
N THR A 8 25.85 34.03 1.70
CA THR A 8 24.58 34.49 1.13
C THR A 8 23.40 34.03 1.99
N VAL A 9 22.25 34.68 1.82
CA VAL A 9 21.00 34.27 2.49
C VAL A 9 20.66 32.82 2.13
N GLU A 10 20.88 32.42 0.87
CA GLU A 10 20.65 31.05 0.42
C GLU A 10 21.51 30.05 1.20
N ASN A 11 22.80 30.30 1.34
CA ASN A 11 23.71 29.40 2.08
C ASN A 11 23.35 29.33 3.57
N LEU A 12 22.94 30.44 4.17
CA LEU A 12 22.46 30.48 5.53
C LEU A 12 21.21 29.59 5.71
N LEU A 13 20.20 29.76 4.88
CA LEU A 13 18.95 29.00 4.96
C LEU A 13 19.16 27.51 4.66
N ILE A 14 20.01 27.17 3.68
CA ILE A 14 20.41 25.76 3.45
C ILE A 14 21.11 25.18 4.69
N GLY A 15 21.96 25.95 5.35
CA GLY A 15 22.58 25.53 6.61
C GLY A 15 21.57 25.28 7.73
N CYS A 16 20.55 26.14 7.88
CA CYS A 16 19.44 25.93 8.80
C CYS A 16 18.64 24.67 8.45
N MET A 17 18.36 24.44 7.18
CA MET A 17 17.65 23.23 6.70
C MET A 17 18.44 21.94 6.92
N ASN A 18 19.77 22.02 7.00
CA ASN A 18 20.64 20.89 7.28
C ASN A 18 20.98 20.73 8.78
N GLY A 19 20.46 21.61 9.66
CA GLY A 19 20.74 21.58 11.10
C GLY A 19 22.19 21.94 11.45
N GLN A 20 22.86 22.72 10.59
CA GLN A 20 24.30 23.03 10.76
C GLN A 20 24.55 24.18 11.73
N TYR A 21 23.52 24.92 12.08
CA TYR A 21 23.65 26.09 12.97
C TYR A 21 23.02 25.82 14.32
N GLN A 22 23.76 26.25 15.35
CA GLN A 22 23.23 26.36 16.72
C GLN A 22 23.13 27.86 17.08
N PRO A 23 22.28 28.23 18.06
CA PRO A 23 22.14 29.63 18.48
C PRO A 23 23.46 30.12 19.10
N GLU A 24 24.24 30.80 18.30
CA GLU A 24 25.47 31.45 18.72
C GLU A 24 25.35 32.97 18.53
N ASN A 25 25.63 33.74 19.54
CA ASN A 25 25.59 35.22 19.52
C ASN A 25 26.34 35.79 18.28
N LYS A 26 27.50 35.18 17.97
CA LYS A 26 28.33 35.61 16.84
C LYS A 26 27.66 35.43 15.47
N LEU A 27 26.89 34.35 15.29
CA LEU A 27 26.12 34.11 14.07
C LEU A 27 25.01 35.16 13.92
N ASN A 28 24.27 35.43 15.01
CA ASN A 28 23.22 36.44 15.04
C ASN A 28 23.75 37.86 14.76
N GLU A 29 24.89 38.23 15.31
CA GLU A 29 25.53 39.52 15.02
C GLU A 29 25.86 39.67 13.53
N ILE A 30 26.39 38.62 12.89
CA ILE A 30 26.71 38.62 11.46
C ILE A 30 25.45 38.70 10.59
N THR A 31 24.40 37.95 10.92
CA THR A 31 23.16 37.89 10.16
C THR A 31 22.37 39.21 10.28
N VAL A 32 22.29 39.79 11.47
CA VAL A 32 21.67 41.11 11.65
C VAL A 32 22.41 42.17 10.88
N ARG A 33 23.75 42.18 10.96
CA ARG A 33 24.57 43.19 10.28
C ARG A 33 24.45 43.12 8.74
N ASN A 34 24.42 41.91 8.19
CA ASN A 34 24.45 41.70 6.75
C ASN A 34 23.05 41.65 6.14
N TYR A 35 22.04 41.18 6.85
CA TYR A 35 20.73 40.87 6.30
C TYR A 35 19.57 41.46 7.10
N GLY A 36 19.79 41.96 8.32
CA GLY A 36 18.78 42.60 9.15
C GLY A 36 17.83 41.65 9.83
N PHE A 37 18.19 40.39 9.99
CA PHE A 37 17.43 39.36 10.74
C PHE A 37 18.36 38.39 11.46
N THR A 38 17.83 37.59 12.39
CA THR A 38 18.55 36.53 13.11
C THR A 38 18.04 35.15 12.68
N VAL A 39 18.82 34.10 12.95
CA VAL A 39 18.35 32.71 12.75
C VAL A 39 17.28 32.28 13.77
N GLU A 40 17.09 33.07 14.82
CA GLU A 40 16.04 32.90 15.83
C GLU A 40 14.72 33.58 15.43
N ASP A 41 14.70 34.40 14.39
CA ASP A 41 13.48 35.01 13.89
C ASP A 41 12.56 33.97 13.24
N SER A 42 11.28 34.22 13.30
CA SER A 42 10.28 33.38 12.63
C SER A 42 10.31 33.56 11.11
N CYS A 43 9.92 32.52 10.37
CA CYS A 43 9.79 32.57 8.93
C CYS A 43 8.53 31.78 8.45
N GLY A 44 8.07 32.12 7.24
CA GLY A 44 7.14 31.29 6.51
C GLY A 44 7.89 30.37 5.55
N MET A 45 7.49 29.13 5.47
CA MET A 45 8.03 28.16 4.53
C MET A 45 6.93 27.70 3.57
N PHE A 46 7.04 28.09 2.31
CA PHE A 46 6.24 27.55 1.23
C PHE A 46 7.06 26.52 0.48
N ILE A 47 6.44 25.38 0.19
CA ILE A 47 7.07 24.25 -0.49
C ILE A 47 6.24 23.91 -1.70
N LEU A 48 6.87 23.88 -2.86
CA LEU A 48 6.32 23.40 -4.11
C LEU A 48 6.96 22.04 -4.42
N TRP A 49 6.16 20.98 -4.35
CA TRP A 49 6.55 19.66 -4.80
C TRP A 49 5.97 19.38 -6.19
N LEU A 50 6.83 18.91 -7.09
CA LEU A 50 6.51 18.69 -8.51
C LEU A 50 6.57 17.20 -8.91
N GLY A 51 6.82 16.30 -7.95
CA GLY A 51 6.90 14.87 -8.20
C GLY A 51 7.93 14.52 -9.27
N GLU A 52 7.59 13.55 -10.08
CA GLU A 52 8.45 13.05 -11.18
C GLU A 52 8.68 14.09 -12.28
N ASP A 53 7.82 15.09 -12.39
CA ASP A 53 7.93 16.15 -13.38
C ASP A 53 8.84 17.30 -12.88
N PHE A 54 9.59 17.13 -11.78
CA PHE A 54 10.43 18.15 -11.18
C PHE A 54 11.45 18.73 -12.17
N GLU A 55 12.26 17.89 -12.78
CA GLU A 55 13.29 18.35 -13.73
C GLU A 55 12.71 19.08 -14.95
N LYS A 56 11.54 18.66 -15.40
CA LYS A 56 10.83 19.28 -16.52
C LYS A 56 10.26 20.64 -16.17
N ASN A 57 9.71 20.79 -14.97
CA ASN A 57 8.97 21.98 -14.54
C ASN A 57 9.79 22.94 -13.68
N LYS A 58 10.93 22.53 -13.13
CA LYS A 58 11.77 23.30 -12.20
C LYS A 58 12.12 24.71 -12.71
N ALA A 59 12.62 24.82 -13.94
CA ALA A 59 13.06 26.09 -14.49
C ALA A 59 11.88 27.06 -14.63
N GLU A 60 10.75 26.58 -15.16
CA GLU A 60 9.53 27.36 -15.33
C GLU A 60 8.93 27.77 -13.98
N ALA A 61 8.85 26.84 -13.01
CA ALA A 61 8.37 27.13 -11.68
C ALA A 61 9.19 28.22 -10.97
N VAL A 62 10.53 28.13 -11.03
CA VAL A 62 11.41 29.15 -10.45
C VAL A 62 11.23 30.50 -11.15
N HIS A 63 11.08 30.51 -12.48
CA HIS A 63 10.83 31.76 -13.24
C HIS A 63 9.51 32.40 -12.82
N LEU A 64 8.43 31.62 -12.76
CA LEU A 64 7.10 32.07 -12.33
C LEU A 64 7.11 32.63 -10.90
N LEU A 65 7.73 31.92 -9.96
CA LEU A 65 7.87 32.35 -8.58
C LEU A 65 8.65 33.69 -8.48
N LYS A 66 9.82 33.81 -9.14
CA LYS A 66 10.60 35.03 -9.14
C LYS A 66 9.80 36.19 -9.68
N ARG A 67 9.16 36.04 -10.85
CA ARG A 67 8.36 37.10 -11.49
C ARG A 67 7.20 37.59 -10.62
N SER A 68 6.52 36.69 -9.94
CA SER A 68 5.36 37.03 -9.11
C SER A 68 5.76 37.65 -7.78
N LEU A 69 6.80 37.09 -7.14
CA LEU A 69 7.24 37.53 -5.81
C LEU A 69 8.11 38.81 -5.83
N GLN A 70 8.74 39.14 -6.97
CA GLN A 70 9.49 40.42 -7.13
C GLN A 70 8.60 41.67 -7.02
N LYS A 71 7.30 41.54 -7.25
CA LYS A 71 6.35 42.68 -7.18
C LYS A 71 5.82 42.91 -5.77
N GLU A 72 6.06 41.97 -4.87
CA GLU A 72 5.58 42.03 -3.49
C GLU A 72 6.60 42.77 -2.62
N ASN A 73 6.17 43.79 -1.90
CA ASN A 73 7.02 44.62 -1.05
C ASN A 73 6.80 44.39 0.46
N LYS A 74 5.82 43.56 0.83
CA LYS A 74 5.41 43.38 2.24
C LYS A 74 6.28 42.39 2.97
N PHE A 75 6.98 41.51 2.27
CA PHE A 75 7.88 40.49 2.81
C PHE A 75 9.04 40.19 1.87
N ARG A 76 10.11 39.67 2.41
CA ARG A 76 11.24 39.18 1.60
C ARG A 76 11.15 37.69 1.41
N VAL A 77 11.68 37.21 0.28
CA VAL A 77 11.66 35.79 -0.05
C VAL A 77 13.04 35.33 -0.53
N CYS A 78 13.35 34.07 -0.21
CA CYS A 78 14.46 33.36 -0.79
C CYS A 78 13.92 32.07 -1.44
N ILE A 79 14.24 31.85 -2.73
CA ILE A 79 13.75 30.70 -3.50
C ILE A 79 14.89 29.70 -3.64
N LEU A 80 14.70 28.50 -3.12
CA LEU A 80 15.71 27.44 -3.02
C LEU A 80 15.21 26.18 -3.75
N PRO A 81 15.59 25.97 -5.01
CA PRO A 81 15.32 24.70 -5.69
C PRO A 81 16.28 23.63 -5.17
N LEU A 82 15.74 22.59 -4.56
CA LEU A 82 16.49 21.49 -3.94
C LEU A 82 16.30 20.20 -4.73
N GLU A 83 17.26 19.90 -5.60
CA GLU A 83 17.22 18.76 -6.52
C GLU A 83 17.10 17.40 -5.79
N VAL A 84 17.83 17.25 -4.68
CA VAL A 84 17.84 16.00 -3.89
C VAL A 84 16.44 15.66 -3.36
N TRP A 85 15.58 16.65 -3.16
CA TRP A 85 14.24 16.47 -2.62
C TRP A 85 13.13 16.62 -3.68
N GLN A 86 13.51 17.03 -4.89
CA GLN A 86 12.58 17.35 -5.99
C GLN A 86 11.53 18.39 -5.58
N GLU A 87 11.97 19.37 -4.80
CA GLU A 87 11.14 20.42 -4.21
C GLU A 87 11.74 21.81 -4.43
N ILE A 88 10.88 22.81 -4.49
CA ILE A 88 11.28 24.23 -4.48
C ILE A 88 10.76 24.82 -3.18
N PHE A 89 11.68 25.28 -2.34
CA PHE A 89 11.37 25.99 -1.09
C PHE A 89 11.38 27.48 -1.35
N VAL A 90 10.37 28.16 -0.82
CA VAL A 90 10.34 29.62 -0.75
C VAL A 90 10.24 30.01 0.72
N ILE A 91 11.32 30.56 1.24
CA ILE A 91 11.37 31.01 2.63
C ILE A 91 10.99 32.50 2.64
N VAL A 92 9.92 32.80 3.38
CA VAL A 92 9.40 34.16 3.61
C VAL A 92 9.94 34.66 4.93
N TYR A 93 10.60 35.79 4.94
CA TYR A 93 11.25 36.34 6.12
C TYR A 93 11.10 37.88 6.18
N GLN A 94 11.51 38.47 7.29
CA GLN A 94 11.36 39.90 7.56
C GLN A 94 9.94 40.43 7.41
N THR A 95 8.97 39.67 7.95
CA THR A 95 7.57 40.10 8.09
C THR A 95 7.02 39.66 9.45
N ALA A 96 6.11 40.43 10.00
CA ALA A 96 5.30 40.03 11.14
C ALA A 96 3.94 39.42 10.72
N GLU A 97 3.56 39.59 9.46
CA GLU A 97 2.22 39.27 8.93
C GLU A 97 2.23 37.98 8.10
N PHE A 98 2.63 36.86 8.72
CA PHE A 98 2.69 35.55 8.02
C PHE A 98 1.34 35.07 7.50
N GLU A 99 0.24 35.48 8.14
CA GLU A 99 -1.10 35.13 7.66
C GLU A 99 -1.43 35.82 6.33
N MET A 100 -1.02 37.06 6.15
CA MET A 100 -1.17 37.76 4.87
C MET A 100 -0.30 37.12 3.79
N ALA A 101 0.91 36.68 4.15
CA ALA A 101 1.76 35.93 3.22
C ALA A 101 1.11 34.61 2.82
N GLU A 102 0.61 33.82 3.76
CA GLU A 102 -0.13 32.58 3.49
C GLU A 102 -1.31 32.81 2.53
N GLN A 103 -2.13 33.81 2.82
CA GLN A 103 -3.25 34.19 1.97
C GLN A 103 -2.79 34.61 0.56
N TYR A 104 -1.73 35.39 0.47
CA TYR A 104 -1.17 35.80 -0.83
C TYR A 104 -0.73 34.57 -1.65
N PHE A 105 -0.04 33.60 -1.02
CA PHE A 105 0.35 32.37 -1.69
C PHE A 105 -0.88 31.57 -2.14
N GLN A 106 -1.91 31.45 -1.31
CA GLN A 106 -3.14 30.72 -1.66
C GLN A 106 -3.90 31.37 -2.83
N GLU A 107 -4.02 32.69 -2.84
CA GLU A 107 -4.86 33.41 -3.81
C GLU A 107 -4.15 33.72 -5.13
N ASN A 108 -2.82 33.89 -5.10
CA ASN A 108 -2.06 34.35 -6.27
C ASN A 108 -1.03 33.34 -6.77
N ILE A 109 -0.26 32.74 -5.87
CA ILE A 109 0.87 31.85 -6.26
C ILE A 109 0.37 30.49 -6.66
N VAL A 110 -0.46 29.85 -5.85
CA VAL A 110 -0.98 28.50 -6.11
C VAL A 110 -1.78 28.43 -7.42
N PRO A 111 -2.74 29.31 -7.70
CA PRO A 111 -3.47 29.29 -8.97
C PRO A 111 -2.57 29.53 -10.19
N MET A 112 -1.60 30.44 -10.06
CA MET A 112 -0.63 30.71 -11.11
C MET A 112 0.21 29.46 -11.43
N LEU A 113 0.75 28.78 -10.41
CA LEU A 113 1.53 27.55 -10.60
C LEU A 113 0.68 26.45 -11.22
N CYS A 114 -0.54 26.24 -10.72
CA CYS A 114 -1.44 25.21 -11.24
C CYS A 114 -1.91 25.45 -12.68
N SER A 115 -1.99 26.72 -13.12
CA SER A 115 -2.40 27.07 -14.48
C SER A 115 -1.28 26.94 -15.50
N ASN A 116 -0.02 27.06 -15.08
CA ASN A 116 1.13 27.08 -15.99
C ASN A 116 1.96 25.78 -15.96
N LEU A 117 1.89 25.01 -14.87
CA LEU A 117 2.65 23.77 -14.73
C LEU A 117 1.77 22.56 -14.96
N ASN A 118 2.29 21.56 -15.66
CA ASN A 118 1.64 20.29 -15.90
C ASN A 118 2.09 19.24 -14.86
N GLY A 119 1.24 18.22 -14.61
CA GLY A 119 1.55 17.15 -13.68
C GLY A 119 1.24 17.49 -12.24
N ASP A 120 1.98 16.89 -11.32
CA ASP A 120 1.79 17.11 -9.89
C ASP A 120 2.27 18.49 -9.47
N VAL A 121 1.39 19.28 -8.87
CA VAL A 121 1.67 20.59 -8.28
C VAL A 121 1.07 20.60 -6.89
N VAL A 122 1.88 20.28 -5.90
CA VAL A 122 1.47 20.24 -4.50
C VAL A 122 2.14 21.35 -3.72
N CYS A 123 1.32 22.19 -3.11
CA CYS A 123 1.77 23.40 -2.41
C CYS A 123 1.49 23.24 -0.91
N VAL A 124 2.54 23.39 -0.10
CA VAL A 124 2.45 23.31 1.37
C VAL A 124 2.93 24.62 1.97
N TRP A 125 2.26 25.07 3.01
CA TRP A 125 2.65 26.23 3.82
C TRP A 125 2.81 25.86 5.28
N LYS A 126 3.91 26.35 5.88
CA LYS A 126 4.17 26.19 7.30
C LYS A 126 4.84 27.43 7.87
N ARG A 127 4.31 27.97 8.97
CA ARG A 127 4.99 28.95 9.80
C ARG A 127 6.03 28.23 10.68
N ILE A 128 7.22 28.79 10.76
CA ILE A 128 8.35 28.30 11.55
C ILE A 128 8.68 29.38 12.58
N ASP A 129 8.75 29.04 13.85
CA ASP A 129 8.99 29.99 14.92
C ASP A 129 10.45 30.49 14.94
N HIS A 130 11.39 29.62 14.60
CA HIS A 130 12.80 29.97 14.48
C HIS A 130 13.40 29.38 13.19
N MET A 131 14.07 30.21 12.37
CA MET A 131 14.68 29.74 11.10
C MET A 131 15.67 28.59 11.31
N MET A 132 16.37 28.58 12.43
CA MET A 132 17.30 27.50 12.78
C MET A 132 16.60 26.13 12.92
N ASP A 133 15.29 26.08 13.13
CA ASP A 133 14.50 24.86 13.29
C ASP A 133 13.95 24.34 11.94
N LEU A 134 14.29 24.95 10.82
CA LEU A 134 13.88 24.50 9.48
C LEU A 134 14.18 23.01 9.25
N TRP A 135 15.27 22.49 9.80
CA TRP A 135 15.64 21.07 9.66
C TRP A 135 14.63 20.10 10.30
N GLN A 136 13.94 20.51 11.39
CA GLN A 136 12.96 19.67 12.09
C GLN A 136 11.73 19.38 11.24
N TYR A 137 11.41 20.27 10.31
CA TYR A 137 10.22 20.15 9.46
C TYR A 137 10.43 19.24 8.27
N ARG A 138 11.67 18.86 7.97
CA ARG A 138 12.00 17.93 6.90
C ARG A 138 11.26 16.59 7.00
N THR A 139 11.08 16.08 8.22
CA THR A 139 10.34 14.84 8.47
C THR A 139 8.83 15.04 8.54
N LYS A 140 8.37 16.26 8.81
CA LYS A 140 6.93 16.59 8.93
C LYS A 140 6.29 16.98 7.61
N ILE A 141 7.07 17.45 6.62
CA ILE A 141 6.57 17.86 5.30
C ILE A 141 5.83 16.73 4.59
N PRO A 142 6.31 15.48 4.51
CA PRO A 142 5.59 14.41 3.87
C PRO A 142 4.22 14.14 4.49
N LEU A 143 4.08 14.33 5.82
CA LEU A 143 2.80 14.17 6.54
C LEU A 143 1.79 15.27 6.16
N LEU A 144 2.24 16.50 5.95
CA LEU A 144 1.36 17.56 5.44
C LEU A 144 1.04 17.33 3.95
N ARG A 145 2.03 17.00 3.15
CA ARG A 145 1.87 16.83 1.71
C ARG A 145 0.86 15.76 1.33
N GLN A 146 0.70 14.70 2.12
CA GLN A 146 -0.29 13.65 1.85
C GLN A 146 -1.74 14.15 1.82
N TRP A 147 -2.03 15.30 2.45
CA TRP A 147 -3.35 15.94 2.40
C TRP A 147 -3.75 16.36 0.98
N ASN A 148 -2.81 16.39 0.04
CA ASN A 148 -3.13 16.59 -1.37
C ASN A 148 -4.05 15.49 -1.94
N LEU A 149 -4.02 14.28 -1.39
CA LEU A 149 -4.93 13.19 -1.78
C LEU A 149 -6.40 13.52 -1.49
N THR A 150 -6.63 14.29 -0.43
CA THR A 150 -7.98 14.67 0.04
C THR A 150 -8.38 16.05 -0.42
N LEU A 151 -7.47 17.05 -0.32
CA LEU A 151 -7.76 18.45 -0.66
C LEU A 151 -7.70 18.71 -2.17
N GLY A 152 -6.95 17.90 -2.89
CA GLY A 152 -6.80 18.02 -4.34
C GLY A 152 -5.85 19.14 -4.78
N ARG A 153 -5.74 19.29 -6.11
CA ARG A 153 -4.89 20.27 -6.77
C ARG A 153 -5.46 21.69 -6.59
N GLY A 154 -4.58 22.68 -6.44
CA GLY A 154 -4.95 24.09 -6.37
C GLY A 154 -5.25 24.58 -4.96
N VAL A 155 -5.00 23.76 -3.96
CA VAL A 155 -5.16 24.11 -2.54
C VAL A 155 -3.77 24.27 -1.91
N LEU A 156 -3.59 25.34 -1.12
CA LEU A 156 -2.42 25.49 -0.25
C LEU A 156 -2.64 24.68 1.02
N ILE A 157 -1.87 23.63 1.18
CA ILE A 157 -1.98 22.73 2.34
C ILE A 157 -1.28 23.39 3.52
N SER A 158 -2.04 23.74 4.56
CA SER A 158 -1.50 24.28 5.81
C SER A 158 -2.22 23.68 7.01
N GLU A 159 -1.57 23.68 8.18
CA GLU A 159 -2.18 23.19 9.41
C GLU A 159 -3.48 23.95 9.73
N LYS A 160 -3.50 25.27 9.51
CA LYS A 160 -4.69 26.09 9.70
C LYS A 160 -5.82 25.71 8.73
N GLY A 161 -5.47 25.47 7.46
CA GLY A 161 -6.41 25.06 6.42
C GLY A 161 -6.99 23.66 6.69
N ILE A 162 -6.17 22.73 7.21
CA ILE A 162 -6.61 21.40 7.60
C ILE A 162 -7.54 21.49 8.83
N ALA A 163 -7.11 22.15 9.91
CA ALA A 163 -7.89 22.30 11.14
C ALA A 163 -9.26 22.95 10.90
N GLY A 164 -9.35 23.91 9.99
CA GLY A 164 -10.61 24.55 9.62
C GLY A 164 -11.60 23.62 8.91
N ARG A 165 -11.14 22.47 8.39
CA ARG A 165 -11.95 21.51 7.64
C ARG A 165 -12.13 20.16 8.34
N GLU A 166 -11.50 19.93 9.48
CA GLU A 166 -11.59 18.63 10.19
C GLU A 166 -13.02 18.20 10.50
N LEU A 167 -13.92 19.14 10.75
CA LEU A 167 -15.34 18.85 10.99
C LEU A 167 -16.12 18.41 9.73
N GLU A 168 -15.55 18.60 8.55
CA GLU A 168 -16.13 18.19 7.27
C GLU A 168 -15.71 16.76 6.88
N LEU A 169 -14.75 16.16 7.61
CA LEU A 169 -14.23 14.84 7.30
C LEU A 169 -15.28 13.75 7.52
N LEU A 170 -15.50 12.95 6.51
CA LEU A 170 -16.44 11.85 6.53
C LEU A 170 -15.74 10.50 6.78
N PRO A 171 -16.38 9.59 7.51
CA PRO A 171 -15.85 8.24 7.64
C PRO A 171 -15.89 7.52 6.29
N LEU A 172 -14.75 6.95 5.88
CA LEU A 172 -14.65 6.18 4.66
C LEU A 172 -15.29 4.79 4.85
N LYS A 173 -16.29 4.47 4.02
CA LYS A 173 -16.84 3.12 3.97
C LYS A 173 -16.01 2.25 3.04
N TYR A 174 -15.52 1.12 3.57
CA TYR A 174 -14.75 0.18 2.77
C TYR A 174 -15.59 -0.45 1.64
N PRO A 175 -15.10 -0.51 0.38
CA PRO A 175 -15.85 -0.98 -0.78
C PRO A 175 -15.86 -2.51 -0.90
N ALA A 176 -16.54 -3.20 0.03
CA ALA A 176 -16.54 -4.66 0.12
C ALA A 176 -17.10 -5.35 -1.14
N GLU A 177 -18.13 -4.78 -1.77
CA GLU A 177 -18.71 -5.34 -3.01
C GLU A 177 -17.75 -5.24 -4.19
N LEU A 178 -17.01 -4.13 -4.29
CA LEU A 178 -15.99 -3.95 -5.32
C LEU A 178 -14.82 -4.91 -5.09
N GLU A 179 -14.41 -5.11 -3.84
CA GLU A 179 -13.38 -6.11 -3.50
C GLU A 179 -13.80 -7.52 -3.90
N LEU A 180 -15.04 -7.93 -3.60
CA LEU A 180 -15.55 -9.25 -4.01
C LEU A 180 -15.49 -9.42 -5.53
N ARG A 181 -15.92 -8.42 -6.29
CA ARG A 181 -15.82 -8.42 -7.77
C ARG A 181 -14.36 -8.55 -8.25
N ALA A 182 -13.45 -7.78 -7.67
CA ALA A 182 -12.04 -7.83 -8.02
C ALA A 182 -11.41 -9.20 -7.70
N ARG A 183 -11.79 -9.83 -6.58
CA ARG A 183 -11.38 -11.19 -6.21
C ARG A 183 -11.85 -12.22 -7.23
N ASP A 184 -13.13 -12.15 -7.65
CA ASP A 184 -13.69 -13.04 -8.66
C ASP A 184 -12.99 -12.87 -10.02
N CYS A 185 -12.67 -11.62 -10.41
CA CYS A 185 -11.88 -11.35 -11.61
C CYS A 185 -10.47 -11.95 -11.51
N THR A 186 -9.81 -11.85 -10.36
CA THR A 186 -8.47 -12.40 -10.13
C THR A 186 -8.47 -13.92 -10.21
N LEU A 187 -9.42 -14.58 -9.55
CA LEU A 187 -9.55 -16.04 -9.59
C LEU A 187 -9.87 -16.56 -11.00
N ALA A 188 -10.68 -15.81 -11.76
CA ALA A 188 -11.05 -16.16 -13.13
C ALA A 188 -10.00 -15.76 -14.19
N GLY A 189 -8.90 -15.10 -13.81
CA GLY A 189 -7.85 -14.64 -14.73
C GLY A 189 -8.29 -13.49 -15.66
N ARG A 190 -9.28 -12.70 -15.26
CA ARG A 190 -9.86 -11.62 -16.07
C ARG A 190 -9.16 -10.29 -15.82
N LYS A 191 -7.92 -10.15 -16.35
CA LYS A 191 -7.04 -8.99 -16.10
C LYS A 191 -7.73 -7.64 -16.39
N LYS A 192 -8.34 -7.48 -17.56
CA LYS A 192 -8.98 -6.21 -17.94
C LYS A 192 -10.14 -5.79 -17.03
N GLU A 193 -10.89 -6.76 -16.49
CA GLU A 193 -11.96 -6.48 -15.53
C GLU A 193 -11.40 -6.14 -14.15
N LEU A 194 -10.30 -6.78 -13.77
CA LEU A 194 -9.57 -6.43 -12.54
C LEU A 194 -8.99 -5.01 -12.61
N GLU A 195 -8.38 -4.63 -13.73
CA GLU A 195 -7.89 -3.25 -13.98
C GLU A 195 -9.02 -2.24 -13.78
N LYS A 196 -10.22 -2.49 -14.35
CA LYS A 196 -11.40 -1.64 -14.15
C LYS A 196 -11.86 -1.56 -12.70
N CYS A 197 -11.74 -2.64 -11.92
CA CYS A 197 -12.06 -2.59 -10.49
C CYS A 197 -11.11 -1.66 -9.73
N PHE A 198 -9.82 -1.63 -10.07
CA PHE A 198 -8.87 -0.70 -9.48
C PHE A 198 -9.09 0.75 -9.93
N GLU A 199 -9.46 0.98 -11.21
CA GLU A 199 -9.85 2.31 -11.71
C GLU A 199 -11.07 2.84 -10.93
N GLU A 200 -12.12 2.04 -10.80
CA GLU A 200 -13.34 2.37 -10.05
C GLU A 200 -13.04 2.64 -8.57
N LEU A 201 -12.11 1.87 -7.95
CA LEU A 201 -11.65 2.13 -6.60
C LEU A 201 -11.00 3.51 -6.48
N CYS A 202 -10.08 3.84 -7.39
CA CYS A 202 -9.41 5.13 -7.39
C CYS A 202 -10.40 6.28 -7.61
N GLU A 203 -11.31 6.17 -8.57
CA GLU A 203 -12.34 7.19 -8.84
C GLU A 203 -13.26 7.41 -7.64
N MET A 204 -13.67 6.33 -6.98
CA MET A 204 -14.50 6.40 -5.78
C MET A 204 -13.79 7.10 -4.62
N LEU A 205 -12.49 6.84 -4.43
CA LEU A 205 -11.70 7.38 -3.31
C LEU A 205 -11.22 8.81 -3.56
N GLU A 206 -10.89 9.18 -4.81
CA GLU A 206 -10.36 10.52 -5.17
C GLU A 206 -11.34 11.65 -4.85
N GLY A 207 -12.64 11.39 -4.82
CA GLY A 207 -13.65 12.38 -4.44
C GLY A 207 -14.01 12.40 -2.95
N GLN A 208 -13.41 11.54 -2.12
CA GLN A 208 -13.78 11.45 -0.71
C GLN A 208 -12.98 12.44 0.15
N PHE A 209 -13.70 13.19 0.99
CA PHE A 209 -13.11 14.08 1.97
C PHE A 209 -12.93 13.33 3.31
N CYS A 210 -11.80 12.63 3.46
CA CYS A 210 -11.45 11.83 4.64
C CYS A 210 -9.97 12.00 4.99
N PHE A 211 -9.54 11.44 6.12
CA PHE A 211 -8.10 11.43 6.46
C PHE A 211 -7.29 10.69 5.40
N PRO A 212 -6.16 11.27 4.93
CA PRO A 212 -5.31 10.63 3.93
C PRO A 212 -4.84 9.21 4.33
N GLU A 213 -4.58 8.98 5.60
CA GLU A 213 -4.20 7.69 6.15
C GLU A 213 -5.30 6.65 5.95
N THR A 214 -6.56 7.00 6.23
CA THR A 214 -7.71 6.09 6.05
C THR A 214 -7.89 5.71 4.58
N LEU A 215 -7.66 6.66 3.68
CA LEU A 215 -7.71 6.45 2.23
C LEU A 215 -6.62 5.48 1.78
N LYS A 216 -5.38 5.69 2.25
CA LYS A 216 -4.25 4.81 1.96
C LYS A 216 -4.44 3.41 2.54
N ASP A 217 -4.94 3.30 3.77
CA ASP A 217 -5.24 2.01 4.40
C ASP A 217 -6.28 1.22 3.59
N CYS A 218 -7.29 1.89 3.05
CA CYS A 218 -8.28 1.28 2.16
C CYS A 218 -7.62 0.72 0.89
N LEU A 219 -6.76 1.49 0.22
CA LEU A 219 -6.03 1.07 -0.98
C LEU A 219 -5.06 -0.08 -0.70
N ILE A 220 -4.30 0.00 0.37
CA ILE A 220 -3.34 -1.03 0.78
C ILE A 220 -4.08 -2.33 1.09
N ARG A 221 -5.15 -2.27 1.89
CA ARG A 221 -5.96 -3.43 2.25
C ARG A 221 -6.55 -4.10 1.02
N PHE A 222 -7.14 -3.32 0.10
CA PHE A 222 -7.69 -3.84 -1.15
C PHE A 222 -6.60 -4.52 -2.00
N SER A 223 -5.47 -3.86 -2.20
CA SER A 223 -4.34 -4.40 -2.97
C SER A 223 -3.78 -5.69 -2.36
N LEU A 224 -3.58 -5.74 -1.05
CA LEU A 224 -3.11 -6.95 -0.35
C LEU A 224 -4.09 -8.11 -0.49
N ASN A 225 -5.39 -7.87 -0.40
CA ASN A 225 -6.40 -8.91 -0.57
C ASN A 225 -6.37 -9.47 -1.99
N ILE A 226 -6.20 -8.63 -3.01
CA ILE A 226 -6.10 -9.08 -4.40
C ILE A 226 -4.79 -9.84 -4.65
N VAL A 227 -3.66 -9.38 -4.12
CA VAL A 227 -2.38 -10.11 -4.18
C VAL A 227 -2.49 -11.49 -3.53
N ASN A 228 -3.13 -11.59 -2.37
CA ASN A 228 -3.36 -12.86 -1.70
C ASN A 228 -4.27 -13.80 -2.52
N MET A 229 -5.32 -13.27 -3.14
CA MET A 229 -6.18 -14.04 -4.06
C MET A 229 -5.38 -14.52 -5.28
N TYR A 230 -4.55 -13.66 -5.87
CA TYR A 230 -3.67 -14.03 -6.97
C TYR A 230 -2.76 -15.22 -6.60
N LYS A 231 -2.09 -15.16 -5.45
CA LYS A 231 -1.20 -16.23 -4.94
C LYS A 231 -1.89 -17.57 -4.69
N ILE A 232 -3.21 -17.60 -4.57
CA ILE A 232 -3.96 -18.87 -4.38
C ILE A 232 -4.03 -19.66 -5.67
N GLN A 233 -4.20 -18.97 -6.80
CA GLN A 233 -4.48 -19.57 -8.11
C GLN A 233 -3.28 -19.52 -9.06
N TRP A 234 -2.40 -18.52 -8.89
CA TRP A 234 -1.34 -18.17 -9.82
C TRP A 234 0.01 -18.04 -9.09
N GLU A 235 1.11 -18.30 -9.78
CA GLU A 235 2.43 -18.04 -9.22
C GLU A 235 2.79 -16.54 -9.30
N LEU A 236 3.18 -15.97 -8.18
CA LEU A 236 3.69 -14.62 -8.10
C LEU A 236 5.22 -14.66 -8.06
N GLY A 237 5.86 -14.46 -9.21
CA GLY A 237 7.33 -14.55 -9.33
C GLY A 237 8.12 -13.41 -8.69
N ALA A 238 7.46 -12.32 -8.27
CA ALA A 238 8.11 -11.09 -7.84
C ALA A 238 7.54 -10.54 -6.52
N GLU A 239 7.50 -11.35 -5.48
CA GLU A 239 6.86 -10.99 -4.19
C GLU A 239 7.43 -9.72 -3.55
N ILE A 240 8.75 -9.53 -3.59
CA ILE A 240 9.42 -8.36 -3.00
C ILE A 240 9.03 -7.08 -3.74
N GLN A 241 9.01 -7.10 -5.07
CA GLN A 241 8.63 -5.95 -5.90
C GLN A 241 7.17 -5.56 -5.66
N VAL A 242 6.28 -6.54 -5.56
CA VAL A 242 4.87 -6.31 -5.23
C VAL A 242 4.70 -5.65 -3.86
N LEU A 243 5.46 -6.08 -2.85
CA LEU A 243 5.44 -5.45 -1.53
C LEU A 243 5.99 -4.02 -1.56
N ILE A 244 7.04 -3.75 -2.36
CA ILE A 244 7.57 -2.40 -2.56
C ILE A 244 6.49 -1.49 -3.15
N LEU A 245 5.75 -1.93 -4.18
CA LEU A 245 4.68 -1.14 -4.79
C LEU A 245 3.53 -0.84 -3.80
N ILE A 246 3.19 -1.79 -2.93
CA ILE A 246 2.21 -1.56 -1.87
C ILE A 246 2.73 -0.52 -0.85
N LEU A 247 4.02 -0.54 -0.52
CA LEU A 247 4.63 0.49 0.31
C LEU A 247 4.64 1.86 -0.38
N GLU A 248 4.87 1.91 -1.70
CA GLU A 248 4.78 3.16 -2.49
C GLU A 248 3.38 3.77 -2.44
N ILE A 249 2.30 2.95 -2.50
CA ILE A 249 0.93 3.43 -2.27
C ILE A 249 0.82 4.09 -0.89
N GLY A 250 1.39 3.47 0.15
CA GLY A 250 1.41 4.03 1.51
C GLY A 250 2.17 5.35 1.64
N GLN A 251 3.20 5.57 0.82
CA GLN A 251 4.02 6.78 0.82
C GLN A 251 3.55 7.83 -0.18
N ALA A 252 2.62 7.49 -1.08
CA ALA A 252 2.12 8.40 -2.11
C ALA A 252 1.51 9.67 -1.52
N THR A 253 1.69 10.77 -2.23
CA THR A 253 1.16 12.09 -1.90
C THR A 253 0.35 12.70 -3.06
N SER A 254 0.24 11.96 -4.18
CA SER A 254 -0.61 12.30 -5.31
C SER A 254 -1.32 11.08 -5.86
N TRP A 255 -2.47 11.29 -6.50
CA TRP A 255 -3.22 10.24 -7.18
C TRP A 255 -2.47 9.67 -8.38
N LYS A 256 -1.62 10.48 -9.02
CA LYS A 256 -0.75 10.02 -10.10
C LYS A 256 0.22 8.92 -9.62
N GLN A 257 0.83 9.11 -8.45
CA GLN A 257 1.70 8.10 -7.83
C GLN A 257 0.93 6.81 -7.48
N ILE A 258 -0.27 6.94 -6.90
CA ILE A 258 -1.11 5.79 -6.57
C ILE A 258 -1.48 4.99 -7.82
N ARG A 259 -1.98 5.67 -8.87
CA ARG A 259 -2.38 5.01 -10.12
C ARG A 259 -1.20 4.31 -10.79
N ARG A 260 -0.02 4.94 -10.81
CA ARG A 260 1.19 4.30 -11.33
C ARG A 260 1.57 3.06 -10.54
N ALA A 261 1.61 3.13 -9.21
CA ALA A 261 1.96 1.97 -8.38
C ALA A 261 0.96 0.81 -8.57
N ILE A 262 -0.34 1.11 -8.73
CA ILE A 262 -1.37 0.10 -9.04
C ILE A 262 -1.15 -0.49 -10.43
N GLU A 263 -0.88 0.32 -11.46
CA GLU A 263 -0.61 -0.15 -12.82
C GLU A 263 0.60 -1.07 -12.85
N GLU A 264 1.70 -0.68 -12.20
CA GLU A 264 2.89 -1.51 -12.07
C GLU A 264 2.60 -2.80 -11.28
N LEU A 265 1.81 -2.75 -10.21
CA LEU A 265 1.36 -3.93 -9.46
C LEU A 265 0.60 -4.91 -10.37
N LEU A 266 -0.34 -4.43 -11.17
CA LEU A 266 -1.14 -5.24 -12.08
C LEU A 266 -0.32 -5.85 -13.23
N ASN A 267 0.83 -5.23 -13.58
CA ASN A 267 1.77 -5.79 -14.56
C ASN A 267 2.50 -7.04 -14.06
N TYR A 268 2.64 -7.21 -12.74
CA TYR A 268 3.17 -8.46 -12.15
C TYR A 268 2.15 -9.61 -12.17
N PHE A 269 0.87 -9.34 -12.45
CA PHE A 269 -0.15 -10.39 -12.56
C PHE A 269 -0.15 -10.97 -13.97
N ASN A 270 0.51 -12.11 -14.12
CA ASN A 270 0.46 -12.90 -15.34
C ASN A 270 -0.63 -13.98 -15.19
N PHE A 271 -1.71 -13.83 -15.96
CA PHE A 271 -2.82 -14.79 -15.98
C PHE A 271 -2.69 -15.82 -17.11
N GLU A 272 -1.57 -15.81 -17.84
CA GLU A 272 -1.27 -16.88 -18.78
C GLU A 272 -0.90 -18.12 -17.96
N LYS A 273 -1.65 -19.20 -18.17
CA LYS A 273 -1.20 -20.51 -17.72
C LYS A 273 0.02 -20.80 -18.58
N GLU A 274 1.22 -20.81 -18.01
CA GLU A 274 2.33 -21.51 -18.64
C GLU A 274 1.82 -22.93 -18.91
N ASP A 275 1.76 -23.32 -20.18
CA ASP A 275 1.63 -24.72 -20.59
C ASP A 275 2.89 -25.45 -20.09
N LEU A 276 2.95 -25.67 -18.80
CA LEU A 276 3.86 -26.62 -18.21
C LEU A 276 3.37 -27.99 -18.68
N GLN A 277 3.89 -28.40 -19.84
CA GLN A 277 3.84 -29.76 -20.30
C GLN A 277 4.52 -30.65 -19.23
N GLY A 278 3.70 -31.16 -18.33
CA GLY A 278 4.14 -32.11 -17.34
C GLY A 278 3.36 -32.03 -16.02
N ASN A 279 2.31 -32.83 -15.90
CA ASN A 279 1.75 -33.35 -14.65
C ASN A 279 1.07 -32.40 -13.64
N GLU A 280 0.55 -31.26 -14.01
CA GLU A 280 -0.26 -30.46 -13.08
C GLU A 280 -1.71 -30.33 -13.55
N ALA A 281 -2.51 -31.35 -13.21
CA ALA A 281 -3.93 -31.45 -13.60
C ALA A 281 -4.86 -30.46 -12.86
N PHE A 282 -4.37 -29.74 -11.84
CA PHE A 282 -5.18 -28.91 -10.95
C PHE A 282 -4.65 -27.49 -10.82
N SER A 283 -5.58 -26.52 -10.67
CA SER A 283 -5.23 -25.15 -10.29
C SER A 283 -4.47 -25.11 -8.95
N MET A 284 -3.69 -24.05 -8.72
CA MET A 284 -2.93 -23.86 -7.47
C MET A 284 -3.84 -23.95 -6.23
N MET A 285 -5.04 -23.36 -6.29
CA MET A 285 -6.02 -23.41 -5.21
C MET A 285 -6.46 -24.83 -4.91
N VAL A 286 -6.86 -25.59 -5.93
CA VAL A 286 -7.30 -26.99 -5.76
C VAL A 286 -6.13 -27.85 -5.30
N ARG A 287 -4.92 -27.62 -5.80
CA ARG A 287 -3.70 -28.30 -5.33
C ARG A 287 -3.46 -28.07 -3.84
N LYS A 288 -3.50 -26.80 -3.38
CA LYS A 288 -3.37 -26.47 -1.95
C LYS A 288 -4.47 -27.12 -1.12
N ALA A 289 -5.71 -27.15 -1.63
CA ALA A 289 -6.81 -27.82 -0.93
C ALA A 289 -6.57 -29.34 -0.82
N VAL A 290 -6.07 -30.00 -1.86
CA VAL A 290 -5.69 -31.43 -1.84
C VAL A 290 -4.53 -31.67 -0.88
N GLU A 291 -3.52 -30.82 -0.85
CA GLU A 291 -2.40 -30.88 0.10
C GLU A 291 -2.89 -30.75 1.55
N MET A 292 -3.80 -29.81 1.82
CA MET A 292 -4.41 -29.64 3.15
C MET A 292 -5.23 -30.87 3.54
N ALA A 293 -6.05 -31.42 2.61
CA ALA A 293 -6.76 -32.68 2.83
C ALA A 293 -5.81 -33.82 3.17
N LYS A 294 -4.69 -33.94 2.44
CA LYS A 294 -3.65 -34.96 2.68
C LYS A 294 -2.91 -34.75 3.99
N LYS A 295 -2.70 -33.53 4.44
CA LYS A 295 -1.96 -33.21 5.67
C LYS A 295 -2.82 -33.37 6.91
N TYR A 296 -4.10 -32.99 6.84
CA TYR A 296 -4.98 -32.87 8.00
C TYR A 296 -6.16 -33.87 8.00
N TYR A 297 -6.15 -34.93 7.15
CA TYR A 297 -7.25 -35.90 7.08
C TYR A 297 -7.58 -36.55 8.43
N SER A 298 -6.58 -36.77 9.29
CA SER A 298 -6.77 -37.38 10.62
C SER A 298 -7.30 -36.40 11.66
N GLU A 299 -7.16 -35.12 11.46
CA GLU A 299 -7.58 -34.06 12.39
C GLU A 299 -9.03 -33.61 12.17
N GLY A 300 -9.67 -34.11 11.10
CA GLY A 300 -11.07 -33.80 10.82
C GLY A 300 -11.30 -32.53 10.00
N ILE A 301 -10.33 -32.15 9.16
CA ILE A 301 -10.43 -30.98 8.29
C ILE A 301 -11.71 -30.95 7.48
N THR A 302 -12.40 -29.80 7.46
CA THR A 302 -13.62 -29.56 6.71
C THR A 302 -13.38 -28.71 5.46
N LEU A 303 -14.35 -28.72 4.54
CA LEU A 303 -14.33 -27.84 3.37
C LEU A 303 -14.39 -26.38 3.80
N GLU A 304 -15.24 -26.04 4.78
CA GLU A 304 -15.38 -24.70 5.37
C GLU A 304 -14.04 -24.19 5.93
N GLU A 305 -13.37 -25.00 6.75
CA GLU A 305 -12.06 -24.64 7.30
C GLU A 305 -11.01 -24.45 6.21
N THR A 306 -11.01 -25.34 5.18
CA THR A 306 -10.10 -25.23 4.05
C THR A 306 -10.37 -23.96 3.24
N ALA A 307 -11.63 -23.65 2.98
CA ALA A 307 -12.05 -22.43 2.28
C ALA A 307 -11.63 -21.17 3.06
N SER A 308 -11.84 -21.17 4.37
CA SER A 308 -11.40 -20.08 5.27
C SER A 308 -9.88 -19.87 5.21
N ARG A 309 -9.08 -20.94 5.29
CA ARG A 309 -7.61 -20.88 5.21
C ARG A 309 -7.12 -20.42 3.82
N LEU A 310 -7.89 -20.68 2.76
CA LEU A 310 -7.62 -20.25 1.39
C LEU A 310 -8.27 -18.90 1.05
N TYR A 311 -8.95 -18.26 2.01
CA TYR A 311 -9.63 -16.98 1.85
C TYR A 311 -10.67 -16.95 0.71
N VAL A 312 -11.35 -18.06 0.47
CA VAL A 312 -12.43 -18.20 -0.53
C VAL A 312 -13.73 -18.62 0.13
N SER A 313 -14.87 -18.48 -0.58
CA SER A 313 -16.13 -19.02 -0.09
C SER A 313 -16.14 -20.56 -0.21
N GLU A 314 -16.83 -21.22 0.72
CA GLU A 314 -17.00 -22.70 0.69
C GLU A 314 -17.63 -23.16 -0.62
N GLU A 315 -18.64 -22.44 -1.08
CA GLU A 315 -19.37 -22.74 -2.31
C GLU A 315 -18.45 -22.68 -3.54
N TYR A 316 -17.60 -21.64 -3.62
CA TYR A 316 -16.63 -21.50 -4.70
C TYR A 316 -15.59 -22.63 -4.67
N LEU A 317 -15.02 -22.91 -3.50
CA LEU A 317 -14.05 -24.01 -3.36
C LEU A 317 -14.69 -25.35 -3.72
N SER A 318 -15.91 -25.64 -3.23
CA SER A 318 -16.65 -26.87 -3.51
C SER A 318 -16.82 -27.09 -5.02
N THR A 319 -17.26 -26.05 -5.72
CA THR A 319 -17.52 -26.09 -7.15
C THR A 319 -16.24 -26.34 -7.96
N GLN A 320 -15.17 -25.57 -7.69
CA GLN A 320 -13.91 -25.73 -8.41
C GLN A 320 -13.22 -27.05 -8.08
N PHE A 321 -13.20 -27.42 -6.81
CA PHE A 321 -12.60 -28.69 -6.37
C PHE A 321 -13.25 -29.88 -7.06
N LYS A 322 -14.60 -29.96 -7.09
CA LYS A 322 -15.33 -31.01 -7.78
C LYS A 322 -15.14 -30.99 -9.29
N LYS A 323 -15.09 -29.80 -9.89
CA LYS A 323 -14.86 -29.62 -11.34
C LYS A 323 -13.49 -30.16 -11.77
N GLU A 324 -12.45 -29.89 -10.99
CA GLU A 324 -11.08 -30.24 -11.34
C GLU A 324 -10.70 -31.67 -10.90
N THR A 325 -11.06 -32.09 -9.66
CA THR A 325 -10.68 -33.41 -9.11
C THR A 325 -11.68 -34.50 -9.44
N GLN A 326 -12.85 -34.17 -10.01
CA GLN A 326 -13.98 -35.08 -10.26
C GLN A 326 -14.50 -35.78 -8.98
N SER A 327 -14.14 -35.27 -7.80
CA SER A 327 -14.53 -35.78 -6.50
C SER A 327 -14.85 -34.62 -5.56
N SER A 328 -15.70 -34.84 -4.56
CA SER A 328 -15.90 -33.84 -3.52
C SER A 328 -14.69 -33.80 -2.56
N PHE A 329 -14.52 -32.71 -1.84
CA PHE A 329 -13.47 -32.57 -0.83
C PHE A 329 -13.58 -33.66 0.23
N THR A 330 -14.79 -33.93 0.72
CA THR A 330 -15.07 -34.97 1.72
C THR A 330 -14.72 -36.37 1.21
N GLU A 331 -15.02 -36.69 -0.05
CA GLU A 331 -14.61 -37.97 -0.67
C GLU A 331 -13.10 -38.06 -0.79
N THR A 332 -12.41 -36.96 -1.10
CA THR A 332 -10.94 -36.94 -1.17
C THR A 332 -10.30 -37.17 0.20
N VAL A 333 -10.80 -36.54 1.27
CA VAL A 333 -10.37 -36.80 2.65
C VAL A 333 -10.61 -38.27 3.02
N ARG A 334 -11.79 -38.82 2.66
CA ARG A 334 -12.12 -40.22 2.87
C ARG A 334 -11.13 -41.16 2.19
N LYS A 335 -10.77 -40.91 0.93
CA LYS A 335 -9.76 -41.69 0.19
C LYS A 335 -8.41 -41.70 0.92
N PHE A 336 -7.92 -40.56 1.39
CA PHE A 336 -6.67 -40.51 2.16
C PHE A 336 -6.74 -41.30 3.44
N ARG A 337 -7.88 -41.28 4.17
CA ARG A 337 -8.09 -42.09 5.35
C ARG A 337 -8.07 -43.60 5.04
N ILE A 338 -8.75 -44.04 3.98
CA ILE A 338 -8.78 -45.41 3.53
C ILE A 338 -7.40 -45.93 3.15
N GLU A 339 -6.64 -45.14 2.36
CA GLU A 339 -5.27 -45.52 2.01
C GLU A 339 -4.38 -45.67 3.26
N LYS A 340 -4.52 -44.77 4.24
CA LYS A 340 -3.78 -44.90 5.51
C LYS A 340 -4.23 -46.09 6.35
N ILE A 341 -5.51 -46.43 6.35
CA ILE A 341 -6.00 -47.67 7.00
C ILE A 341 -5.37 -48.90 6.34
N LYS A 342 -5.34 -48.99 5.02
CA LYS A 342 -4.69 -50.10 4.30
C LYS A 342 -3.21 -50.21 4.68
N ASP A 343 -2.48 -49.10 4.67
CA ASP A 343 -1.08 -49.08 5.09
C ASP A 343 -0.87 -49.61 6.51
N LEU A 344 -1.67 -49.14 7.49
CA LEU A 344 -1.57 -49.56 8.88
C LEU A 344 -1.98 -51.02 9.07
N LEU A 345 -2.97 -51.52 8.31
CA LEU A 345 -3.38 -52.94 8.37
C LEU A 345 -2.27 -53.86 7.88
N LEU A 346 -1.49 -53.47 6.87
CA LEU A 346 -0.43 -54.26 6.28
C LEU A 346 0.89 -54.17 7.07
N ASN A 347 1.24 -52.95 7.47
CA ASN A 347 2.58 -52.63 7.98
C ASN A 347 2.63 -52.49 9.52
N SER A 348 1.54 -52.82 10.23
CA SER A 348 1.50 -52.74 11.70
C SER A 348 0.65 -53.84 12.34
N LYS A 349 0.92 -54.10 13.61
CA LYS A 349 0.10 -55.00 14.45
C LYS A 349 -0.95 -54.25 15.29
N LEU A 350 -1.26 -52.99 14.91
CA LEU A 350 -2.22 -52.16 15.64
C LEU A 350 -3.61 -52.77 15.64
N LYS A 351 -4.34 -52.61 16.78
CA LYS A 351 -5.75 -52.98 16.89
C LYS A 351 -6.62 -51.99 16.10
N LEU A 352 -7.80 -52.40 15.67
CA LEU A 352 -8.73 -51.57 14.91
C LEU A 352 -9.08 -50.25 15.59
N ASN A 353 -9.18 -50.25 16.96
CA ASN A 353 -9.42 -49.03 17.71
C ASN A 353 -8.29 -47.99 17.54
N GLN A 354 -7.04 -48.45 17.58
CA GLN A 354 -5.86 -47.60 17.39
C GLN A 354 -5.76 -47.08 15.96
N ILE A 355 -6.11 -47.92 14.97
CA ILE A 355 -6.14 -47.51 13.56
C ILE A 355 -7.24 -46.45 13.34
N ALA A 356 -8.42 -46.61 13.94
CA ALA A 356 -9.50 -45.65 13.85
C ALA A 356 -9.04 -44.27 14.37
N GLU A 357 -8.45 -44.23 15.56
CA GLU A 357 -7.94 -43.01 16.16
C GLU A 357 -6.87 -42.32 15.28
N LEU A 358 -5.88 -43.08 14.80
CA LEU A 358 -4.80 -42.54 13.93
C LEU A 358 -5.29 -42.07 12.56
N THR A 359 -6.46 -42.49 12.11
CA THR A 359 -7.04 -42.14 10.81
C THR A 359 -8.22 -41.17 10.90
N GLY A 360 -8.47 -40.62 12.12
CA GLY A 360 -9.48 -39.59 12.35
C GLY A 360 -10.91 -40.11 12.41
N TYR A 361 -11.11 -41.39 12.81
CA TYR A 361 -12.42 -41.96 13.11
C TYR A 361 -12.59 -42.12 14.61
N SER A 362 -13.63 -41.51 15.15
CA SER A 362 -13.98 -41.65 16.59
C SER A 362 -14.57 -43.02 16.93
N ASP A 363 -15.19 -43.73 15.98
CA ASP A 363 -15.79 -45.05 16.15
C ASP A 363 -15.17 -46.08 15.18
N PRO A 364 -14.50 -47.12 15.73
CA PRO A 364 -13.93 -48.22 14.94
C PRO A 364 -14.96 -49.02 14.13
N LYS A 365 -16.21 -49.11 14.62
CA LYS A 365 -17.28 -49.77 13.87
C LYS A 365 -17.68 -48.97 12.64
N TYR A 366 -17.77 -47.66 12.79
CA TYR A 366 -18.04 -46.78 11.67
C TYR A 366 -16.88 -46.82 10.65
N MET A 367 -15.64 -46.74 11.11
CA MET A 367 -14.46 -46.92 10.25
C MET A 367 -14.52 -48.24 9.47
N SER A 368 -14.84 -49.34 10.13
CA SER A 368 -14.92 -50.67 9.49
C SER A 368 -16.02 -50.75 8.42
N ARG A 369 -17.15 -50.08 8.65
CA ARG A 369 -18.22 -49.98 7.68
C ARG A 369 -17.79 -49.17 6.44
N VAL A 370 -17.23 -47.96 6.65
CA VAL A 370 -16.73 -47.12 5.55
C VAL A 370 -15.61 -47.82 4.75
N PHE A 371 -14.71 -48.53 5.45
CA PHE A 371 -13.67 -49.31 4.80
C PHE A 371 -14.25 -50.45 3.93
N LYS A 372 -15.29 -51.17 4.44
CA LYS A 372 -15.97 -52.21 3.65
C LYS A 372 -16.67 -51.65 2.42
N GLU A 373 -17.32 -50.50 2.55
CA GLU A 373 -17.99 -49.78 1.43
C GLU A 373 -16.98 -49.43 0.33
N GLU A 374 -15.78 -48.96 0.68
CA GLU A 374 -14.76 -48.51 -0.27
C GLU A 374 -13.88 -49.64 -0.84
N VAL A 375 -13.60 -50.67 -0.04
CA VAL A 375 -12.62 -51.73 -0.38
C VAL A 375 -13.32 -53.07 -0.69
N GLY A 376 -14.60 -53.19 -0.36
CA GLY A 376 -15.39 -54.41 -0.66
C GLY A 376 -15.27 -55.51 0.41
N MET A 377 -14.41 -55.37 1.43
CA MET A 377 -14.22 -56.34 2.49
C MET A 377 -13.91 -55.68 3.84
N LEU A 378 -14.12 -56.39 4.94
CA LEU A 378 -13.82 -55.90 6.28
C LEU A 378 -12.31 -55.69 6.50
N PRO A 379 -11.89 -54.73 7.36
CA PRO A 379 -10.46 -54.51 7.68
C PRO A 379 -9.75 -55.79 8.19
N THR A 380 -10.44 -56.62 8.96
CA THR A 380 -9.93 -57.89 9.48
C THR A 380 -9.70 -58.91 8.38
N GLU A 381 -10.59 -58.97 7.39
CA GLU A 381 -10.49 -59.86 6.23
C GLU A 381 -9.35 -59.38 5.32
N PHE A 382 -9.25 -58.06 5.09
CA PHE A 382 -8.20 -57.45 4.32
C PHE A 382 -6.80 -57.77 4.91
N ARG A 383 -6.62 -57.61 6.21
CA ARG A 383 -5.40 -57.99 6.94
C ARG A 383 -5.00 -59.44 6.72
N LYS A 384 -5.98 -60.39 6.89
CA LYS A 384 -5.73 -61.85 6.72
C LYS A 384 -5.42 -62.25 5.27
N LYS A 385 -5.98 -61.56 4.30
CA LYS A 385 -5.81 -61.89 2.88
C LYS A 385 -4.49 -61.41 2.30
N MET A 386 -3.96 -60.31 2.85
CA MET A 386 -2.80 -59.62 2.31
C MET A 386 -1.51 -59.82 3.14
N GLN A 387 -1.61 -60.43 4.34
CA GLN A 387 -0.48 -60.99 5.12
C GLN A 387 -0.33 -62.48 4.85
#